data_84680cfb4ee922f41453306f64840648
#
_entry.id   84680cfb4ee922f41453306f64840648
#
_cell.length_a   1.000
_cell.length_b   1.000
_cell.length_c   1.000
_cell.angle_alpha   90.00
_cell.angle_beta   90.00
_cell.angle_gamma   90.00
#
_symmetry.space_group_name_H-M   'P 1'
#
loop_
_entity.id
_entity.type
_entity.pdbx_description
1 polymer ?
#
loop_
_entity_poly.entity_id
_entity_poly.type
_entity_poly.pdbx_seq_one_letter_code
_entity_poly.pdbx_strand_id
1 'polypeptide(L)'
;MARRIVPLILALSLAGYFGHRFWTHKQAIEGDQSFFGTAEAVEVSLSAQVAGRVVDLSVQEGERVEAGRLLVRIEDSLYLAQVEQARATMQAASRQIAVIDANLAGIETNLARLRKLLASGSATQMQLDDLETQKSVLEAQKPVIYSQVEQARAALKLAEEQLGYTRITAPLSGTILRVPVELGETVFPGSTLLTLADLTTLEVKIYLPGPMLGRIQLGQKVDLRTDSFADRILTGTVATIADEAEFTPKNVQTRDERVRLVYAVKVRVPNPDGTLKAGMPVDAWFVGP
;
A
#
# COMPACT_ATOMS: atom_id res chain seq x y z
N MET A 1 -55.96 49.30 43.78
CA MET A 1 -55.61 48.51 42.57
C MET A 1 -54.11 48.23 42.44
N ALA A 2 -53.18 49.00 43.02
CA ALA A 2 -51.73 48.82 42.90
C ALA A 2 -51.16 47.53 43.57
N ARG A 3 -51.81 46.98 44.56
CA ARG A 3 -51.25 45.87 45.39
C ARG A 3 -51.27 44.49 44.71
N ARG A 4 -51.96 44.33 43.55
CA ARG A 4 -52.02 43.07 42.78
C ARG A 4 -51.14 43.07 41.54
N ILE A 5 -50.53 44.20 41.14
CA ILE A 5 -49.70 44.35 39.93
C ILE A 5 -48.25 43.99 40.21
N VAL A 6 -47.75 44.22 41.41
CA VAL A 6 -46.36 43.97 41.82
C VAL A 6 -45.98 42.49 41.72
N PRO A 7 -46.80 41.52 42.21
CA PRO A 7 -46.43 40.10 42.07
C PRO A 7 -46.46 39.59 40.63
N LEU A 8 -47.29 40.19 39.76
CA LEU A 8 -47.36 39.82 38.34
C LEU A 8 -46.10 40.25 37.56
N ILE A 9 -45.59 41.45 37.85
CA ILE A 9 -44.34 41.96 37.21
C ILE A 9 -43.13 41.14 37.70
N LEU A 10 -43.12 40.72 38.99
CA LEU A 10 -42.06 39.91 39.54
C LEU A 10 -42.07 38.50 38.93
N ALA A 11 -43.23 37.90 38.70
CA ALA A 11 -43.39 36.60 38.05
C ALA A 11 -42.94 36.63 36.57
N LEU A 12 -43.28 37.70 35.82
CA LEU A 12 -42.86 37.90 34.44
C LEU A 12 -41.34 38.14 34.31
N SER A 13 -40.73 38.90 35.23
CA SER A 13 -39.29 39.14 35.23
C SER A 13 -38.50 37.86 35.59
N LEU A 14 -39.02 37.01 36.57
CA LEU A 14 -38.44 35.71 36.86
C LEU A 14 -38.55 34.75 35.66
N ALA A 15 -39.72 34.68 35.03
CA ALA A 15 -39.91 33.84 33.84
C ALA A 15 -38.99 34.27 32.67
N GLY A 16 -38.84 35.59 32.45
CA GLY A 16 -37.88 36.13 31.47
C GLY A 16 -36.43 35.81 31.81
N TYR A 17 -36.04 35.96 33.07
CA TYR A 17 -34.69 35.58 33.55
C TYR A 17 -34.41 34.07 33.42
N PHE A 18 -35.33 33.21 33.81
CA PHE A 18 -35.21 31.77 33.68
C PHE A 18 -35.23 31.35 32.18
N GLY A 19 -36.09 31.96 31.39
CA GLY A 19 -36.16 31.72 29.93
C GLY A 19 -34.86 32.10 29.23
N HIS A 20 -34.33 33.30 29.57
CA HIS A 20 -33.04 33.78 28.99
C HIS A 20 -31.89 32.88 29.44
N ARG A 21 -31.85 32.49 30.71
CA ARG A 21 -30.80 31.61 31.24
C ARG A 21 -30.90 30.19 30.68
N PHE A 22 -32.12 29.70 30.42
CA PHE A 22 -32.36 28.39 29.80
C PHE A 22 -31.92 28.42 28.32
N TRP A 23 -32.19 29.54 27.62
CA TRP A 23 -31.82 29.71 26.24
C TRP A 23 -30.30 29.88 26.02
N THR A 24 -29.65 30.66 26.90
CA THR A 24 -28.18 30.82 26.90
C THR A 24 -27.48 29.51 27.31
N HIS A 25 -28.06 28.74 28.26
CA HIS A 25 -27.51 27.44 28.65
C HIS A 25 -27.67 26.39 27.55
N LYS A 26 -28.76 26.45 26.78
CA LYS A 26 -28.95 25.57 25.61
C LYS A 26 -27.99 25.88 24.47
N GLN A 27 -27.69 27.14 24.20
CA GLN A 27 -26.68 27.54 23.22
C GLN A 27 -25.25 27.21 23.66
N ALA A 28 -24.94 27.29 24.96
CA ALA A 28 -23.62 26.91 25.50
C ALA A 28 -23.37 25.38 25.46
N ILE A 29 -24.44 24.56 25.48
CA ILE A 29 -24.32 23.09 25.41
C ILE A 29 -24.22 22.61 23.95
N GLU A 30 -24.75 23.33 22.98
CA GLU A 30 -24.70 22.93 21.56
C GLU A 30 -23.43 23.41 20.82
N GLY A 31 -22.63 24.30 21.39
CA GLY A 31 -21.51 24.99 20.70
C GLY A 31 -20.11 24.48 21.04
N ASP A 32 -19.91 23.62 22.03
CA ASP A 32 -18.54 23.30 22.53
C ASP A 32 -18.32 21.81 22.85
N GLN A 33 -18.90 20.92 22.07
CA GLN A 33 -18.54 19.50 22.18
C GLN A 33 -17.29 19.22 21.36
N SER A 34 -16.12 19.30 22.01
CA SER A 34 -14.90 18.74 21.46
C SER A 34 -14.91 17.22 21.63
N PHE A 35 -14.37 16.55 20.62
CA PHE A 35 -14.16 15.09 20.65
C PHE A 35 -12.68 14.83 20.66
N PHE A 36 -12.25 13.96 21.57
CA PHE A 36 -10.87 13.56 21.67
C PHE A 36 -10.50 12.60 20.54
N GLY A 37 -9.34 12.82 19.94
CA GLY A 37 -8.74 11.96 18.92
C GLY A 37 -7.24 11.89 19.06
N THR A 38 -6.64 11.03 18.26
CA THR A 38 -5.19 10.87 18.18
C THR A 38 -4.77 10.95 16.71
N ALA A 39 -3.72 11.70 16.44
CA ALA A 39 -3.12 11.76 15.12
C ALA A 39 -2.34 10.47 14.84
N GLU A 40 -2.57 9.85 13.71
CA GLU A 40 -1.91 8.64 13.26
C GLU A 40 -1.30 8.88 11.88
N ALA A 41 -0.12 8.30 11.64
CA ALA A 41 0.47 8.26 10.30
C ALA A 41 0.11 6.92 9.64
N VAL A 42 -0.10 6.94 8.34
CA VAL A 42 -0.24 5.70 7.58
C VAL A 42 1.16 5.12 7.37
N GLU A 43 1.48 4.10 8.15
CA GLU A 43 2.78 3.45 8.13
C GLU A 43 2.83 2.34 7.08
N VAL A 44 3.91 2.28 6.33
CA VAL A 44 4.25 1.21 5.39
C VAL A 44 5.48 0.48 5.93
N SER A 45 5.31 -0.75 6.36
CA SER A 45 6.41 -1.61 6.78
C SER A 45 7.03 -2.30 5.57
N LEU A 46 8.32 -2.09 5.35
CA LEU A 46 9.10 -2.74 4.31
C LEU A 46 9.79 -3.96 4.91
N SER A 47 9.47 -5.13 4.37
CA SER A 47 10.00 -6.41 4.85
C SER A 47 10.88 -7.07 3.79
N ALA A 48 11.86 -7.85 4.21
CA ALA A 48 12.67 -8.69 3.34
C ALA A 48 11.78 -9.72 2.65
N GLN A 49 11.96 -9.90 1.34
CA GLN A 49 11.29 -10.95 0.55
C GLN A 49 12.21 -12.14 0.27
N VAL A 50 13.51 -11.96 0.50
CA VAL A 50 14.54 -12.98 0.32
C VAL A 50 15.45 -13.03 1.54
N ALA A 51 16.10 -14.19 1.76
CA ALA A 51 17.06 -14.35 2.83
C ALA A 51 18.43 -13.83 2.40
N GLY A 52 19.18 -13.24 3.34
CA GLY A 52 20.56 -12.83 3.11
C GLY A 52 21.05 -11.84 4.14
N ARG A 53 22.32 -11.46 4.04
CA ARG A 53 22.94 -10.49 4.94
C ARG A 53 22.73 -9.07 4.40
N VAL A 54 22.39 -8.14 5.27
CA VAL A 54 22.33 -6.70 4.93
C VAL A 54 23.76 -6.19 4.69
N VAL A 55 24.05 -5.79 3.46
CA VAL A 55 25.37 -5.29 3.06
C VAL A 55 25.42 -3.78 2.86
N ASP A 56 24.24 -3.14 2.80
CA ASP A 56 24.11 -1.69 2.70
C ASP A 56 22.82 -1.24 3.37
N LEU A 57 22.93 -0.20 4.19
CA LEU A 57 21.84 0.47 4.90
C LEU A 57 22.06 1.96 4.77
N SER A 58 21.45 2.56 3.73
CA SER A 58 21.76 3.92 3.28
C SER A 58 20.81 4.96 3.86
N VAL A 59 20.11 4.64 4.96
CA VAL A 59 19.10 5.53 5.56
C VAL A 59 19.14 5.47 7.08
N GLN A 60 18.61 6.53 7.72
CA GLN A 60 18.50 6.65 9.17
C GLN A 60 17.08 7.03 9.58
N GLU A 61 16.73 6.76 10.84
CA GLU A 61 15.45 7.19 11.41
C GLU A 61 15.32 8.71 11.36
N GLY A 62 14.14 9.20 11.00
CA GLY A 62 13.84 10.62 10.80
C GLY A 62 14.24 11.16 9.42
N GLU A 63 14.95 10.41 8.58
CA GLU A 63 15.36 10.86 7.25
C GLU A 63 14.18 10.87 6.27
N ARG A 64 14.09 11.93 5.45
CA ARG A 64 13.12 12.04 4.37
C ARG A 64 13.66 11.41 3.09
N VAL A 65 12.88 10.54 2.48
CA VAL A 65 13.25 9.82 1.26
C VAL A 65 12.22 10.04 0.15
N GLU A 66 12.69 9.94 -1.09
CA GLU A 66 11.83 9.99 -2.28
C GLU A 66 11.48 8.59 -2.75
N ALA A 67 10.33 8.43 -3.41
CA ALA A 67 9.93 7.18 -4.03
C ALA A 67 11.01 6.68 -5.00
N GLY A 68 11.30 5.36 -4.97
CA GLY A 68 12.32 4.71 -5.80
C GLY A 68 13.75 4.80 -5.26
N ARG A 69 14.04 5.58 -4.21
CA ARG A 69 15.37 5.61 -3.58
C ARG A 69 15.69 4.25 -2.97
N LEU A 70 16.92 3.76 -3.19
CA LEU A 70 17.44 2.56 -2.54
C LEU A 70 17.64 2.84 -1.05
N LEU A 71 17.10 1.97 -0.20
CA LEU A 71 17.13 2.09 1.25
C LEU A 71 18.00 1.02 1.90
N VAL A 72 17.82 -0.24 1.47
CA VAL A 72 18.53 -1.39 2.01
C VAL A 72 18.97 -2.29 0.85
N ARG A 73 20.15 -2.87 0.95
CA ARG A 73 20.63 -3.89 0.02
C ARG A 73 21.05 -5.14 0.78
N ILE A 74 20.44 -6.26 0.39
CA ILE A 74 20.78 -7.60 0.86
C ILE A 74 21.86 -8.15 -0.07
N GLU A 75 22.75 -9.00 0.44
CA GLU A 75 23.81 -9.67 -0.33
C GLU A 75 23.23 -10.42 -1.52
N ASP A 76 23.64 -10.04 -2.74
CA ASP A 76 23.03 -10.46 -3.98
C ASP A 76 23.85 -11.50 -4.76
N SER A 77 25.04 -11.87 -4.28
CA SER A 77 25.98 -12.77 -4.98
C SER A 77 25.36 -14.11 -5.38
N LEU A 78 24.58 -14.74 -4.49
CA LEU A 78 23.88 -15.99 -4.78
C LEU A 78 22.81 -15.80 -5.85
N TYR A 79 22.02 -14.73 -5.77
CA TYR A 79 20.93 -14.44 -6.69
C TYR A 79 21.47 -14.06 -8.09
N LEU A 80 22.60 -13.34 -8.15
CA LEU A 80 23.29 -13.09 -9.40
C LEU A 80 23.74 -14.40 -10.07
N ALA A 81 24.33 -15.32 -9.31
CA ALA A 81 24.72 -16.62 -9.86
C ALA A 81 23.52 -17.43 -10.39
N GLN A 82 22.36 -17.38 -9.70
CA GLN A 82 21.13 -18.01 -10.16
C GLN A 82 20.60 -17.41 -11.46
N VAL A 83 20.65 -16.08 -11.60
CA VAL A 83 20.28 -15.40 -12.85
C VAL A 83 21.18 -15.83 -14.01
N GLU A 84 22.51 -15.86 -13.79
CA GLU A 84 23.44 -16.29 -14.84
C GLU A 84 23.23 -17.77 -15.23
N GLN A 85 22.96 -18.65 -14.28
CA GLN A 85 22.62 -20.04 -14.54
C GLN A 85 21.33 -20.18 -15.38
N ALA A 86 20.27 -19.49 -14.96
CA ALA A 86 18.98 -19.51 -15.68
C ALA A 86 19.11 -18.90 -17.09
N ARG A 87 19.91 -17.84 -17.24
CA ARG A 87 20.22 -17.20 -18.53
C ARG A 87 20.94 -18.15 -19.45
N ALA A 88 21.96 -18.87 -18.96
CA ALA A 88 22.69 -19.86 -19.74
C ALA A 88 21.77 -21.00 -20.21
N THR A 89 20.86 -21.47 -19.35
CA THR A 89 19.88 -22.51 -19.68
C THR A 89 18.92 -22.02 -20.79
N MET A 90 18.39 -20.82 -20.68
CA MET A 90 17.51 -20.23 -21.69
C MET A 90 18.24 -20.07 -23.04
N GLN A 91 19.52 -19.62 -23.02
CA GLN A 91 20.33 -19.52 -24.23
C GLN A 91 20.59 -20.88 -24.87
N ALA A 92 20.86 -21.92 -24.08
CA ALA A 92 21.05 -23.28 -24.60
C ALA A 92 19.78 -23.80 -25.27
N ALA A 93 18.61 -23.64 -24.63
CA ALA A 93 17.33 -24.00 -25.23
C ALA A 93 17.04 -23.22 -26.53
N SER A 94 17.33 -21.92 -26.55
CA SER A 94 17.14 -21.08 -27.75
C SER A 94 18.05 -21.51 -28.92
N ARG A 95 19.28 -21.95 -28.65
CA ARG A 95 20.17 -22.48 -29.70
C ARG A 95 19.66 -23.77 -30.35
N GLN A 96 18.88 -24.59 -29.60
CA GLN A 96 18.26 -25.80 -30.13
C GLN A 96 17.25 -25.50 -31.24
N ILE A 97 16.55 -24.34 -31.19
CA ILE A 97 15.67 -23.89 -32.26
C ILE A 97 16.48 -23.69 -33.56
N ALA A 98 17.63 -23.03 -33.46
CA ALA A 98 18.48 -22.77 -34.64
C ALA A 98 18.96 -24.08 -35.29
N VAL A 99 19.23 -25.12 -34.51
CA VAL A 99 19.59 -26.44 -35.01
C VAL A 99 18.43 -27.08 -35.78
N ILE A 100 17.21 -27.03 -35.25
CA ILE A 100 16.03 -27.55 -35.96
C ILE A 100 15.76 -26.76 -37.24
N ASP A 101 15.85 -25.44 -37.20
CA ASP A 101 15.63 -24.59 -38.36
C ASP A 101 16.67 -24.87 -39.47
N ALA A 102 17.93 -25.07 -39.10
CA ALA A 102 18.98 -25.45 -40.06
C ALA A 102 18.71 -26.82 -40.69
N ASN A 103 18.27 -27.81 -39.88
CA ASN A 103 17.93 -29.15 -40.39
C ASN A 103 16.72 -29.06 -41.35
N LEU A 104 15.67 -28.32 -41.00
CA LEU A 104 14.50 -28.11 -41.84
C LEU A 104 14.89 -27.45 -43.17
N ALA A 105 15.71 -26.42 -43.15
CA ALA A 105 16.20 -25.76 -44.37
C ALA A 105 17.00 -26.73 -45.28
N GLY A 106 17.80 -27.62 -44.69
CA GLY A 106 18.54 -28.66 -45.38
C GLY A 106 17.57 -29.69 -46.06
N ILE A 107 16.56 -30.15 -45.33
CA ILE A 107 15.54 -31.07 -45.87
C ILE A 107 14.74 -30.39 -46.99
N GLU A 108 14.32 -29.15 -46.83
CA GLU A 108 13.57 -28.43 -47.88
C GLU A 108 14.38 -28.28 -49.17
N THR A 109 15.69 -27.99 -49.06
CA THR A 109 16.60 -27.96 -50.19
C THR A 109 16.69 -29.31 -50.88
N ASN A 110 16.77 -30.41 -50.12
CA ASN A 110 16.80 -31.77 -50.66
C ASN A 110 15.46 -32.17 -51.27
N LEU A 111 14.34 -31.84 -50.70
CA LEU A 111 13.00 -32.04 -51.23
C LEU A 111 12.83 -31.35 -52.61
N ALA A 112 13.25 -30.08 -52.71
CA ALA A 112 13.21 -29.33 -53.96
C ALA A 112 14.05 -30.01 -55.08
N ARG A 113 15.21 -30.56 -54.73
CA ARG A 113 16.06 -31.32 -55.63
C ARG A 113 15.41 -32.64 -56.04
N LEU A 114 14.91 -33.40 -55.07
CA LEU A 114 14.32 -34.70 -55.28
C LEU A 114 13.06 -34.64 -56.14
N ARG A 115 12.22 -33.64 -55.97
CA ARG A 115 11.04 -33.38 -56.82
C ARG A 115 11.41 -33.16 -58.28
N LYS A 116 12.52 -32.47 -58.58
CA LYS A 116 13.04 -32.31 -59.96
C LYS A 116 13.53 -33.61 -60.52
N LEU A 117 14.23 -34.44 -59.73
CA LEU A 117 14.71 -35.77 -60.18
C LEU A 117 13.57 -36.75 -60.40
N LEU A 118 12.52 -36.72 -59.57
CA LEU A 118 11.32 -37.51 -59.79
C LEU A 118 10.62 -37.16 -61.09
N ALA A 119 10.49 -35.85 -61.38
CA ALA A 119 9.91 -35.38 -62.66
C ALA A 119 10.71 -35.84 -63.88
N SER A 120 12.01 -36.11 -63.79
CA SER A 120 12.89 -36.64 -64.83
C SER A 120 12.98 -38.18 -64.84
N GLY A 121 12.25 -38.88 -63.92
CA GLY A 121 12.29 -40.32 -63.79
C GLY A 121 13.57 -40.89 -63.14
N SER A 122 14.37 -40.00 -62.48
CA SER A 122 15.67 -40.38 -61.88
C SER A 122 15.59 -40.57 -60.35
N ALA A 123 14.38 -40.54 -59.77
CA ALA A 123 14.11 -40.80 -58.34
C ALA A 123 12.82 -41.58 -58.19
N THR A 124 12.57 -42.16 -56.99
CA THR A 124 11.37 -42.93 -56.67
C THR A 124 10.45 -42.14 -55.77
N GLN A 125 9.13 -42.42 -55.82
CA GLN A 125 8.13 -41.83 -54.92
C GLN A 125 8.44 -42.12 -53.46
N MET A 126 8.89 -43.36 -53.16
CA MET A 126 9.28 -43.76 -51.81
C MET A 126 10.35 -42.84 -51.20
N GLN A 127 11.36 -42.42 -51.97
CA GLN A 127 12.39 -41.49 -51.50
C GLN A 127 11.81 -40.11 -51.17
N LEU A 128 10.80 -39.65 -51.93
CA LEU A 128 10.14 -38.37 -51.65
C LEU A 128 9.32 -38.47 -50.34
N ASP A 129 8.53 -39.55 -50.20
CA ASP A 129 7.68 -39.80 -49.02
C ASP A 129 8.52 -39.94 -47.73
N ASP A 130 9.69 -40.59 -47.81
CA ASP A 130 10.62 -40.72 -46.70
C ASP A 130 11.14 -39.33 -46.20
N LEU A 131 11.50 -38.47 -47.17
CA LEU A 131 12.03 -37.14 -46.84
C LEU A 131 10.94 -36.17 -46.35
N GLU A 132 9.70 -36.31 -46.89
CA GLU A 132 8.53 -35.58 -46.38
C GLU A 132 8.15 -36.02 -44.94
N THR A 133 8.27 -37.31 -44.65
CA THR A 133 8.09 -37.83 -43.28
C THR A 133 9.13 -37.29 -42.34
N GLN A 134 10.42 -37.22 -42.73
CA GLN A 134 11.50 -36.61 -41.92
C GLN A 134 11.21 -35.15 -41.64
N LYS A 135 10.75 -34.37 -42.66
CA LYS A 135 10.35 -32.98 -42.48
C LYS A 135 9.23 -32.87 -41.45
N SER A 136 8.19 -33.65 -41.56
CA SER A 136 7.03 -33.67 -40.67
C SER A 136 7.42 -33.94 -39.20
N VAL A 137 8.37 -34.88 -38.99
CA VAL A 137 8.87 -35.17 -37.63
C VAL A 137 9.59 -33.96 -37.03
N LEU A 138 10.45 -33.29 -37.82
CA LEU A 138 11.16 -32.09 -37.32
C LEU A 138 10.18 -30.93 -37.06
N GLU A 139 9.19 -30.74 -37.94
CA GLU A 139 8.14 -29.74 -37.74
C GLU A 139 7.33 -30.02 -36.48
N ALA A 140 7.04 -31.29 -36.16
CA ALA A 140 6.37 -31.69 -34.92
C ALA A 140 7.26 -31.51 -33.68
N GLN A 141 8.59 -31.61 -33.82
CA GLN A 141 9.54 -31.36 -32.71
C GLN A 141 9.69 -29.85 -32.38
N LYS A 142 9.54 -28.98 -33.38
CA LYS A 142 9.73 -27.53 -33.20
C LYS A 142 8.91 -26.93 -32.08
N PRO A 143 7.59 -27.14 -31.97
CA PRO A 143 6.78 -26.59 -30.86
C PRO A 143 7.21 -27.12 -29.49
N VAL A 144 7.74 -28.34 -29.40
CA VAL A 144 8.26 -28.90 -28.15
C VAL A 144 9.46 -28.07 -27.66
N ILE A 145 10.40 -27.77 -28.56
CA ILE A 145 11.56 -26.93 -28.23
C ILE A 145 11.13 -25.50 -27.90
N TYR A 146 10.15 -24.92 -28.59
CA TYR A 146 9.61 -23.61 -28.21
C TYR A 146 9.06 -23.64 -26.79
N SER A 147 8.34 -24.69 -26.39
CA SER A 147 7.83 -24.83 -25.03
C SER A 147 8.97 -24.92 -23.99
N GLN A 148 10.07 -25.58 -24.34
CA GLN A 148 11.26 -25.63 -23.47
C GLN A 148 11.94 -24.24 -23.33
N VAL A 149 11.99 -23.45 -24.40
CA VAL A 149 12.50 -22.08 -24.34
C VAL A 149 11.62 -21.21 -23.45
N GLU A 150 10.31 -21.29 -23.58
CA GLU A 150 9.39 -20.53 -22.73
C GLU A 150 9.49 -20.96 -21.25
N GLN A 151 9.67 -22.23 -20.97
CA GLN A 151 9.93 -22.72 -19.60
C GLN A 151 11.25 -22.15 -19.05
N ALA A 152 12.32 -22.17 -19.83
CA ALA A 152 13.60 -21.61 -19.41
C ALA A 152 13.55 -20.08 -19.24
N ARG A 153 12.78 -19.37 -20.08
CA ARG A 153 12.52 -17.94 -19.97
C ARG A 153 11.76 -17.59 -18.68
N ALA A 154 10.76 -18.39 -18.34
CA ALA A 154 10.02 -18.21 -17.08
C ALA A 154 10.93 -18.42 -15.86
N ALA A 155 11.83 -19.41 -15.91
CA ALA A 155 12.80 -19.64 -14.86
C ALA A 155 13.82 -18.48 -14.71
N LEU A 156 14.27 -17.89 -15.84
CA LEU A 156 15.13 -16.71 -15.83
C LEU A 156 14.41 -15.52 -15.19
N LYS A 157 13.16 -15.26 -15.59
CA LYS A 157 12.35 -14.18 -15.03
C LYS A 157 12.20 -14.31 -13.51
N LEU A 158 11.92 -15.52 -13.02
CA LEU A 158 11.83 -15.79 -11.58
C LEU A 158 13.12 -15.46 -10.86
N ALA A 159 14.27 -15.86 -11.42
CA ALA A 159 15.59 -15.57 -10.83
C ALA A 159 15.87 -14.04 -10.82
N GLU A 160 15.50 -13.32 -11.90
CA GLU A 160 15.65 -11.87 -11.98
C GLU A 160 14.74 -11.14 -10.96
N GLU A 161 13.52 -11.62 -10.72
CA GLU A 161 12.64 -11.08 -9.69
C GLU A 161 13.22 -11.30 -8.28
N GLN A 162 13.75 -12.49 -8.00
CA GLN A 162 14.41 -12.78 -6.73
C GLN A 162 15.65 -11.91 -6.50
N LEU A 163 16.43 -11.65 -7.54
CA LEU A 163 17.53 -10.68 -7.50
C LEU A 163 17.00 -9.27 -7.23
N GLY A 164 15.88 -8.88 -7.83
CA GLY A 164 15.23 -7.60 -7.58
C GLY A 164 14.88 -7.41 -6.11
N TYR A 165 14.44 -8.46 -5.42
CA TYR A 165 14.08 -8.44 -4.00
C TYR A 165 15.28 -8.22 -3.06
N THR A 166 16.51 -8.32 -3.52
CA THR A 166 17.70 -7.96 -2.73
C THR A 166 17.89 -6.45 -2.58
N ARG A 167 17.17 -5.64 -3.38
CA ARG A 167 17.22 -4.18 -3.38
C ARG A 167 15.90 -3.61 -2.92
N ILE A 168 15.87 -3.13 -1.70
CA ILE A 168 14.68 -2.57 -1.08
C ILE A 168 14.66 -1.06 -1.36
N THR A 169 13.66 -0.62 -2.11
CA THR A 169 13.45 0.79 -2.48
C THR A 169 12.21 1.35 -1.80
N ALA A 170 12.17 2.67 -1.64
CA ALA A 170 11.01 3.37 -1.10
C ALA A 170 9.82 3.28 -2.07
N PRO A 171 8.65 2.71 -1.66
CA PRO A 171 7.47 2.63 -2.52
C PRO A 171 6.76 3.97 -2.69
N LEU A 172 6.98 4.90 -1.77
CA LEU A 172 6.43 6.26 -1.76
C LEU A 172 7.44 7.23 -1.16
N SER A 173 7.27 8.52 -1.42
CA SER A 173 8.04 9.57 -0.75
C SER A 173 7.51 9.75 0.67
N GLY A 174 8.42 9.79 1.66
CA GLY A 174 8.01 9.87 3.07
C GLY A 174 9.19 10.02 4.00
N THR A 175 8.95 9.78 5.29
CA THR A 175 9.95 9.83 6.35
C THR A 175 10.14 8.43 6.94
N ILE A 176 11.37 8.01 7.14
CA ILE A 176 11.71 6.76 7.82
C ILE A 176 11.38 6.92 9.31
N LEU A 177 10.46 6.11 9.81
CA LEU A 177 10.06 6.15 11.21
C LEU A 177 10.91 5.25 12.09
N ARG A 178 11.22 4.04 11.61
CA ARG A 178 11.99 3.03 12.34
C ARG A 178 12.86 2.23 11.40
N VAL A 179 14.04 1.86 11.88
CA VAL A 179 15.00 0.98 11.20
C VAL A 179 15.46 -0.09 12.19
N PRO A 180 14.65 -1.17 12.39
CA PRO A 180 14.97 -2.21 13.35
C PRO A 180 16.12 -3.14 12.93
N VAL A 181 16.57 -3.08 11.67
CA VAL A 181 17.64 -3.92 11.13
C VAL A 181 18.99 -3.20 11.18
N GLU A 182 20.08 -3.96 11.36
CA GLU A 182 21.43 -3.41 11.38
C GLU A 182 22.28 -3.91 10.20
N LEU A 183 23.32 -3.13 9.86
CA LEU A 183 24.29 -3.50 8.84
C LEU A 183 25.03 -4.78 9.27
N GLY A 184 25.09 -5.77 8.38
CA GLY A 184 25.71 -7.08 8.66
C GLY A 184 24.76 -8.12 9.25
N GLU A 185 23.56 -7.73 9.63
CA GLU A 185 22.51 -8.64 10.13
C GLU A 185 22.01 -9.56 9.02
N THR A 186 21.68 -10.81 9.39
CA THR A 186 21.05 -11.76 8.47
C THR A 186 19.53 -11.71 8.63
N VAL A 187 18.84 -11.43 7.52
CA VAL A 187 17.39 -11.32 7.46
C VAL A 187 16.77 -12.49 6.69
N PHE A 188 15.50 -12.75 6.97
CA PHE A 188 14.70 -13.80 6.32
C PHE A 188 13.43 -13.21 5.72
N PRO A 189 12.75 -13.90 4.78
CA PRO A 189 11.46 -13.45 4.28
C PRO A 189 10.47 -13.17 5.41
N GLY A 190 9.91 -11.96 5.42
CA GLY A 190 9.03 -11.46 6.47
C GLY A 190 9.72 -10.64 7.58
N SER A 191 11.06 -10.61 7.67
CA SER A 191 11.77 -9.71 8.60
C SER A 191 11.49 -8.26 8.23
N THR A 192 11.01 -7.45 9.16
CA THR A 192 10.81 -6.01 8.96
C THR A 192 12.17 -5.32 8.89
N LEU A 193 12.44 -4.61 7.81
CA LEU A 193 13.69 -3.90 7.57
C LEU A 193 13.59 -2.44 8.01
N LEU A 194 12.48 -1.78 7.68
CA LEU A 194 12.20 -0.41 8.08
C LEU A 194 10.71 -0.08 7.97
N THR A 195 10.30 1.00 8.62
CA THR A 195 8.95 1.55 8.54
C THR A 195 9.03 2.97 7.98
N LEU A 196 8.23 3.22 6.95
CA LEU A 196 8.13 4.49 6.22
C LEU A 196 6.72 5.04 6.37
N ALA A 197 6.56 6.37 6.50
CA ALA A 197 5.27 7.02 6.47
C ALA A 197 5.30 8.34 5.69
N ASP A 198 4.20 8.65 5.03
CA ASP A 198 3.98 10.00 4.51
C ASP A 198 3.42 10.87 5.65
N LEU A 199 4.26 11.80 6.16
CA LEU A 199 3.88 12.72 7.22
C LEU A 199 3.30 14.04 6.71
N THR A 200 3.16 14.23 5.39
CA THR A 200 2.55 15.43 4.80
C THR A 200 1.03 15.42 4.93
N THR A 201 0.46 14.24 5.17
CA THR A 201 -0.96 14.05 5.44
C THR A 201 -1.09 13.04 6.58
N LEU A 202 -1.79 13.42 7.64
CA LEU A 202 -2.06 12.54 8.77
C LEU A 202 -3.54 12.19 8.86
N GLU A 203 -3.86 11.06 9.49
CA GLU A 203 -5.20 10.69 9.86
C GLU A 203 -5.40 10.94 11.35
N VAL A 204 -6.43 11.68 11.73
CA VAL A 204 -6.84 11.84 13.12
C VAL A 204 -8.00 10.89 13.38
N LYS A 205 -7.77 9.89 14.24
CA LYS A 205 -8.81 8.93 14.67
C LYS A 205 -9.55 9.52 15.86
N ILE A 206 -10.84 9.82 15.66
CA ILE A 206 -11.72 10.43 16.62
C ILE A 206 -12.78 9.40 17.03
N TYR A 207 -13.13 9.33 18.30
CA TYR A 207 -14.13 8.39 18.79
C TYR A 207 -15.43 9.13 19.11
N LEU A 208 -16.50 8.80 18.39
CA LEU A 208 -17.82 9.42 18.53
C LEU A 208 -18.83 8.48 19.16
N PRO A 209 -19.65 8.96 20.12
CA PRO A 209 -20.81 8.21 20.60
C PRO A 209 -21.83 7.98 19.48
N GLY A 210 -22.50 6.81 19.47
CA GLY A 210 -23.49 6.43 18.45
C GLY A 210 -24.55 7.49 18.11
N PRO A 211 -25.15 8.22 19.07
CA PRO A 211 -26.13 9.27 18.75
C PRO A 211 -25.60 10.43 17.90
N MET A 212 -24.28 10.62 17.83
CA MET A 212 -23.66 11.70 17.06
C MET A 212 -23.42 11.32 15.60
N LEU A 213 -23.37 10.03 15.26
CA LEU A 213 -23.11 9.56 13.89
C LEU A 213 -24.07 10.10 12.85
N GLY A 214 -25.35 10.22 13.21
CA GLY A 214 -26.37 10.74 12.27
C GLY A 214 -26.17 12.21 11.84
N ARG A 215 -25.24 12.91 12.50
CA ARG A 215 -24.91 14.33 12.19
C ARG A 215 -23.60 14.49 11.42
N ILE A 216 -22.87 13.41 11.21
CA ILE A 216 -21.55 13.44 10.57
C ILE A 216 -21.65 12.84 9.17
N GLN A 217 -21.03 13.51 8.20
CA GLN A 217 -21.02 13.08 6.81
C GLN A 217 -19.60 12.97 6.27
N LEU A 218 -19.40 12.07 5.31
CA LEU A 218 -18.14 11.98 4.58
C LEU A 218 -17.85 13.29 3.86
N GLY A 219 -16.61 13.76 3.91
CA GLY A 219 -16.20 15.04 3.34
C GLY A 219 -16.51 16.27 4.20
N GLN A 220 -17.17 16.10 5.36
CA GLN A 220 -17.44 17.20 6.31
C GLN A 220 -16.12 17.76 6.84
N LYS A 221 -16.06 19.10 7.00
CA LYS A 221 -14.92 19.79 7.61
C LYS A 221 -14.89 19.59 9.12
N VAL A 222 -13.70 19.42 9.64
CA VAL A 222 -13.44 19.27 11.06
C VAL A 222 -12.31 20.20 11.44
N ASP A 223 -12.54 21.03 12.43
CA ASP A 223 -11.51 21.88 13.01
C ASP A 223 -10.84 21.12 14.15
N LEU A 224 -9.54 21.17 14.17
CA LEU A 224 -8.68 20.38 15.06
C LEU A 224 -7.73 21.29 15.79
N ARG A 225 -7.55 21.04 17.09
CA ARG A 225 -6.57 21.75 17.92
C ARG A 225 -5.73 20.75 18.69
N THR A 226 -4.48 21.09 18.91
CA THR A 226 -3.56 20.29 19.73
C THR A 226 -3.07 21.15 20.89
N ASP A 227 -2.82 20.55 22.04
CA ASP A 227 -2.26 21.25 23.20
C ASP A 227 -0.91 21.91 22.92
N SER A 228 -0.12 21.29 22.04
CA SER A 228 1.22 21.79 21.66
C SER A 228 1.16 23.07 20.83
N PHE A 229 0.02 23.36 20.17
CA PHE A 229 -0.17 24.52 19.30
C PHE A 229 -1.59 25.09 19.50
N ALA A 230 -1.90 25.54 20.74
CA ALA A 230 -3.24 25.95 21.14
C ALA A 230 -3.83 27.11 20.31
N ASP A 231 -2.97 27.99 19.76
CA ASP A 231 -3.38 29.12 18.92
C ASP A 231 -3.59 28.76 17.44
N ARG A 232 -3.32 27.50 17.05
CA ARG A 232 -3.39 27.05 15.65
C ARG A 232 -4.57 26.08 15.48
N ILE A 233 -5.48 26.45 14.58
CA ILE A 233 -6.56 25.56 14.15
C ILE A 233 -6.10 24.87 12.87
N LEU A 234 -6.10 23.53 12.90
CA LEU A 234 -5.88 22.70 11.74
C LEU A 234 -7.24 22.29 11.19
N THR A 235 -7.43 22.36 9.89
CA THR A 235 -8.69 21.92 9.27
C THR A 235 -8.47 20.61 8.53
N GLY A 236 -9.27 19.60 8.88
CA GLY A 236 -9.31 18.30 8.22
C GLY A 236 -10.64 18.04 7.55
N THR A 237 -10.76 16.90 6.90
CA THR A 237 -11.99 16.40 6.28
C THR A 237 -12.25 14.97 6.72
N VAL A 238 -13.53 14.64 7.01
CA VAL A 238 -13.95 13.27 7.34
C VAL A 238 -13.68 12.36 6.14
N ALA A 239 -12.77 11.42 6.30
CA ALA A 239 -12.38 10.48 5.26
C ALA A 239 -13.11 9.14 5.39
N THR A 240 -13.34 8.67 6.63
CA THR A 240 -13.98 7.37 6.88
C THR A 240 -14.78 7.42 8.18
N ILE A 241 -15.92 6.76 8.20
CA ILE A 241 -16.75 6.51 9.38
C ILE A 241 -16.80 5.00 9.52
N ALA A 242 -16.43 4.45 10.69
CA ALA A 242 -16.46 3.02 10.92
C ALA A 242 -17.91 2.51 11.00
N ASP A 243 -18.19 1.38 10.36
CA ASP A 243 -19.50 0.71 10.40
C ASP A 243 -19.68 -0.11 11.68
N GLU A 244 -18.57 -0.48 12.35
CA GLU A 244 -18.58 -1.26 13.58
C GLU A 244 -18.22 -0.39 14.78
N ALA A 245 -18.92 -0.62 15.89
CA ALA A 245 -18.63 0.05 17.14
C ALA A 245 -17.41 -0.58 17.83
N GLU A 246 -16.55 0.26 18.38
CA GLU A 246 -15.43 -0.13 19.22
C GLU A 246 -15.76 0.18 20.69
N PHE A 247 -15.15 -0.56 21.63
CA PHE A 247 -15.18 -0.16 23.04
C PHE A 247 -14.23 1.02 23.25
N THR A 248 -14.65 1.96 24.10
CA THR A 248 -13.79 3.11 24.45
C THR A 248 -12.39 2.65 24.86
N PRO A 249 -11.31 3.24 24.33
CA PRO A 249 -9.95 2.95 24.76
C PRO A 249 -9.78 3.10 26.28
N LYS A 250 -8.96 2.25 26.90
CA LYS A 250 -8.79 2.09 28.36
C LYS A 250 -8.34 3.34 29.15
N ASN A 251 -8.11 4.47 28.51
CA ASN A 251 -7.59 5.69 29.16
C ASN A 251 -8.65 6.61 29.77
N VAL A 252 -9.92 6.17 29.86
CA VAL A 252 -11.01 6.98 30.45
C VAL A 252 -11.08 6.74 31.95
N GLN A 253 -10.96 7.80 32.75
CA GLN A 253 -10.76 7.71 34.19
C GLN A 253 -12.04 7.50 35.02
N THR A 254 -13.24 7.63 34.44
CA THR A 254 -14.51 7.51 35.16
C THR A 254 -15.23 6.20 34.88
N ARG A 255 -15.93 5.66 35.90
CA ARG A 255 -16.63 4.36 35.84
C ARG A 255 -17.79 4.34 34.85
N ASP A 256 -18.47 5.47 34.66
CA ASP A 256 -19.65 5.58 33.78
C ASP A 256 -19.31 5.71 32.29
N GLU A 257 -18.06 6.03 31.96
CA GLU A 257 -17.58 6.15 30.56
C GLU A 257 -16.91 4.88 30.01
N ARG A 258 -16.65 3.90 30.90
CA ARG A 258 -15.90 2.67 30.53
C ARG A 258 -16.63 1.68 29.63
N VAL A 259 -17.91 1.88 29.36
CA VAL A 259 -18.78 0.91 28.64
C VAL A 259 -19.65 1.61 27.60
N ARG A 260 -19.16 2.70 26.97
CA ARG A 260 -19.89 3.28 25.83
C ARG A 260 -19.30 2.75 24.54
N LEU A 261 -20.18 2.21 23.70
CA LEU A 261 -19.86 1.90 22.32
C LEU A 261 -19.61 3.21 21.57
N VAL A 262 -18.46 3.32 20.95
CA VAL A 262 -18.05 4.47 20.14
C VAL A 262 -17.71 4.03 18.73
N TYR A 263 -17.83 4.93 17.80
CA TYR A 263 -17.46 4.68 16.41
C TYR A 263 -16.23 5.50 16.06
N ALA A 264 -15.28 4.87 15.41
CA ALA A 264 -14.09 5.54 14.94
C ALA A 264 -14.40 6.35 13.67
N VAL A 265 -14.08 7.63 13.71
CA VAL A 265 -14.13 8.53 12.56
C VAL A 265 -12.70 8.95 12.24
N LYS A 266 -12.26 8.70 11.01
CA LYS A 266 -10.95 9.13 10.53
C LYS A 266 -11.08 10.44 9.77
N VAL A 267 -10.33 11.42 10.20
CA VAL A 267 -10.25 12.75 9.61
C VAL A 267 -8.89 12.90 8.96
N ARG A 268 -8.86 13.18 7.67
CA ARG A 268 -7.63 13.44 6.92
C ARG A 268 -7.23 14.90 7.09
N VAL A 269 -5.99 15.12 7.53
CA VAL A 269 -5.46 16.43 7.87
C VAL A 269 -4.19 16.69 7.05
N PRO A 270 -4.17 17.72 6.18
CA PRO A 270 -2.94 18.17 5.53
C PRO A 270 -1.94 18.69 6.58
N ASN A 271 -0.70 18.26 6.49
CA ASN A 271 0.36 18.59 7.44
C ASN A 271 1.67 18.99 6.72
N PRO A 272 1.64 20.00 5.82
CA PRO A 272 2.81 20.37 5.02
C PRO A 272 3.97 20.88 5.88
N ASP A 273 3.66 21.55 6.99
CA ASP A 273 4.66 22.15 7.90
C ASP A 273 5.18 21.14 8.95
N GLY A 274 4.67 19.90 8.98
CA GLY A 274 5.02 18.91 9.98
C GLY A 274 4.63 19.29 11.41
N THR A 275 3.65 20.17 11.58
CA THR A 275 3.15 20.66 12.88
C THR A 275 2.53 19.52 13.69
N LEU A 276 1.69 18.73 13.06
CA LEU A 276 1.08 17.57 13.67
C LEU A 276 2.05 16.38 13.63
N LYS A 277 2.20 15.68 14.75
CA LYS A 277 3.02 14.46 14.85
C LYS A 277 2.14 13.26 15.13
N ALA A 278 2.52 12.10 14.61
CA ALA A 278 1.86 10.84 14.97
C ALA A 278 1.94 10.62 16.50
N GLY A 279 0.83 10.17 17.09
CA GLY A 279 0.67 10.00 18.54
C GLY A 279 0.23 11.27 19.30
N MET A 280 0.15 12.44 18.65
CA MET A 280 -0.35 13.65 19.32
C MET A 280 -1.84 13.54 19.62
N PRO A 281 -2.27 13.91 20.86
CA PRO A 281 -3.66 14.11 21.18
C PRO A 281 -4.22 15.33 20.47
N VAL A 282 -5.46 15.24 20.04
CA VAL A 282 -6.15 16.28 19.25
C VAL A 282 -7.57 16.42 19.75
N ASP A 283 -8.02 17.64 19.98
CA ASP A 283 -9.41 17.98 20.15
C ASP A 283 -10.03 18.36 18.80
N ALA A 284 -11.20 17.85 18.50
CA ALA A 284 -11.88 17.98 17.23
C ALA A 284 -13.28 18.59 17.37
N TRP A 285 -13.63 19.52 16.51
CA TRP A 285 -14.93 20.12 16.38
C TRP A 285 -15.46 19.93 14.95
N PHE A 286 -16.61 19.32 14.83
CA PHE A 286 -17.25 19.15 13.53
C PHE A 286 -17.96 20.46 13.15
N VAL A 287 -17.51 21.06 12.05
CA VAL A 287 -18.15 22.27 11.51
C VAL A 287 -19.50 21.84 10.93
N GLY A 288 -20.58 22.51 11.36
CA GLY A 288 -21.95 22.18 10.94
C GLY A 288 -22.06 22.09 9.40
N PRO A 289 -23.07 21.32 8.90
CA PRO A 289 -23.31 21.17 7.48
C PRO A 289 -23.64 22.49 6.81
#